data_41809a50325ef2647c237835ca4c28ab
#
_entry.id   41809a50325ef2647c237835ca4c28ab
#
_cell.length_a   1.000
_cell.length_b   1.000
_cell.length_c   1.000
_cell.angle_alpha   90.00
_cell.angle_beta   90.00
_cell.angle_gamma   90.00
#
_symmetry.space_group_name_H-M   'P 1'
#
loop_
_entity.id
_entity.type
_entity.pdbx_description
1 polymer ?
#
loop_
_entity_poly.entity_id
_entity_poly.type
_entity_poly.pdbx_seq_one_letter_code
_entity_poly.pdbx_strand_id
1 'polypeptide(L)'
;MGKSQRNKGYRGERAVVRFLRAHNIPAKRVPLSGAAKGFPGDVIVGDKYTAEVKWRKNGFKELYKWLEGKDLAFLKADRKPFLVVMTGDMFCKIIGGSSGGDEK
;
A
#
# COMPACT_ATOMS: atom_id res chain seq x y z
N MET A 1 -15.20 -21.19 3.04
CA MET A 1 -14.77 -20.09 3.87
C MET A 1 -13.35 -19.67 3.61
N GLY A 2 -12.40 -20.51 3.93
CA GLY A 2 -11.03 -20.15 3.72
C GLY A 2 -10.72 -19.78 2.30
N LYS A 3 -11.37 -20.45 1.39
CA LYS A 3 -11.14 -20.23 -0.01
C LYS A 3 -11.54 -18.82 -0.41
N SER A 4 -12.68 -18.40 0.09
CA SER A 4 -13.21 -17.08 -0.22
C SER A 4 -12.28 -15.98 0.30
N GLN A 5 -11.80 -16.14 1.52
CA GLN A 5 -10.91 -15.16 2.10
C GLN A 5 -9.58 -15.12 1.39
N ARG A 6 -9.11 -16.29 1.00
CA ARG A 6 -7.84 -16.38 0.28
C ARG A 6 -7.92 -15.66 -1.06
N ASN A 7 -9.02 -15.87 -1.77
CA ASN A 7 -9.19 -15.21 -3.06
C ASN A 7 -9.26 -13.71 -2.91
N LYS A 8 -9.89 -13.25 -1.85
CA LYS A 8 -9.98 -11.82 -1.60
C LYS A 8 -8.59 -11.24 -1.36
N GLY A 9 -7.77 -11.96 -0.60
CA GLY A 9 -6.42 -11.51 -0.34
C GLY A 9 -5.61 -11.41 -1.62
N TYR A 10 -5.70 -12.43 -2.45
CA TYR A 10 -4.97 -12.41 -3.71
C TYR A 10 -5.41 -11.27 -4.59
N ARG A 11 -6.71 -11.01 -4.64
CA ARG A 11 -7.21 -9.93 -5.48
C ARG A 11 -6.71 -8.60 -4.99
N GLY A 12 -6.66 -8.42 -3.67
CA GLY A 12 -6.16 -7.19 -3.11
C GLY A 12 -4.70 -6.98 -3.44
N GLU A 13 -3.91 -8.01 -3.29
CA GLU A 13 -2.49 -7.92 -3.59
C GLU A 13 -2.25 -7.61 -5.06
N ARG A 14 -2.98 -8.28 -5.94
CA ARG A 14 -2.85 -8.04 -7.36
C ARG A 14 -3.27 -6.63 -7.72
N ALA A 15 -4.32 -6.16 -7.08
CA ALA A 15 -4.80 -4.81 -7.35
C ALA A 15 -3.75 -3.78 -6.97
N VAL A 16 -3.10 -3.97 -5.84
CA VAL A 16 -2.05 -3.05 -5.41
C VAL A 16 -0.88 -3.09 -6.37
N VAL A 17 -0.45 -4.28 -6.76
CA VAL A 17 0.68 -4.41 -7.68
C VAL A 17 0.34 -3.74 -9.01
N ARG A 18 -0.85 -3.99 -9.52
CA ARG A 18 -1.26 -3.40 -10.79
C ARG A 18 -1.33 -1.88 -10.70
N PHE A 19 -1.86 -1.39 -9.59
CA PHE A 19 -1.96 0.04 -9.37
C PHE A 19 -0.58 0.70 -9.38
N LEU A 20 0.35 0.12 -8.65
CA LEU A 20 1.69 0.67 -8.57
C LEU A 20 2.41 0.63 -9.91
N ARG A 21 2.31 -0.50 -10.60
CA ARG A 21 2.96 -0.62 -11.89
C ARG A 21 2.41 0.36 -12.90
N ALA A 22 1.12 0.65 -12.79
CA ALA A 22 0.51 1.62 -13.69
C ALA A 22 1.09 3.00 -13.47
N HIS A 23 1.68 3.23 -12.31
CA HIS A 23 2.33 4.50 -12.02
C HIS A 23 3.84 4.39 -12.11
N ASN A 24 4.31 3.36 -12.79
CA ASN A 24 5.74 3.16 -13.02
C ASN A 24 6.54 2.90 -11.74
N ILE A 25 5.89 2.32 -10.77
CA ILE A 25 6.56 1.91 -9.54
C ILE A 25 6.67 0.39 -9.55
N PRO A 26 7.88 -0.16 -9.53
CA PRO A 26 8.03 -1.61 -9.51
C PRO A 26 7.35 -2.21 -8.28
N ALA A 27 6.68 -3.32 -8.49
CA ALA A 27 5.99 -3.99 -7.38
C ALA A 27 5.74 -5.42 -7.76
N LYS A 28 5.71 -6.29 -6.76
CA LYS A 28 5.40 -7.69 -6.99
C LYS A 28 4.92 -8.31 -5.70
N ARG A 29 4.19 -9.40 -5.84
CA ARG A 29 3.69 -10.12 -4.68
C ARG A 29 4.81 -10.96 -4.09
N VAL A 30 4.79 -11.12 -2.78
CA VAL A 30 5.73 -11.99 -2.11
C VAL A 30 5.26 -13.43 -2.34
N PRO A 31 6.14 -14.31 -2.81
CA PRO A 31 5.73 -15.69 -3.05
C PRO A 31 5.29 -16.36 -1.77
N LEU A 32 4.15 -17.03 -1.83
CA LEU A 32 3.63 -17.71 -0.68
C LEU A 32 4.54 -18.84 -0.24
N SER A 33 4.89 -19.66 -1.19
CA SER A 33 5.68 -20.82 -0.88
C SER A 33 7.09 -20.50 -0.47
N GLY A 34 7.52 -19.32 -0.73
CA GLY A 34 8.87 -18.98 -0.40
C GLY A 34 9.06 -18.79 1.06
N ALA A 35 8.05 -19.11 1.81
CA ALA A 35 8.15 -18.89 3.22
C ALA A 35 8.51 -17.45 3.46
N ALA A 36 8.44 -16.69 2.46
CA ALA A 36 8.65 -15.27 2.58
C ALA A 36 9.87 -14.93 3.40
N LYS A 37 10.88 -15.71 3.29
CA LYS A 37 12.07 -15.44 4.07
C LYS A 37 12.64 -14.10 3.69
N GLY A 38 12.82 -13.27 4.67
CA GLY A 38 13.37 -11.97 4.43
C GLY A 38 12.38 -10.99 3.82
N PHE A 39 11.17 -11.41 3.61
CA PHE A 39 10.17 -10.54 3.03
C PHE A 39 8.85 -10.63 3.79
N PRO A 40 8.79 -10.06 4.97
CA PRO A 40 7.52 -10.02 5.69
C PRO A 40 6.56 -9.13 4.93
N GLY A 41 5.30 -9.50 4.91
CA GLY A 41 4.32 -8.70 4.21
C GLY A 41 3.84 -9.37 2.94
N ASP A 42 2.99 -8.69 2.22
CA ASP A 42 2.31 -9.27 1.07
C ASP A 42 2.88 -8.84 -0.27
N VAL A 43 3.45 -7.67 -0.33
CA VAL A 43 3.90 -7.07 -1.58
C VAL A 43 5.24 -6.39 -1.36
N ILE A 44 6.08 -6.45 -2.37
CA ILE A 44 7.35 -5.73 -2.34
C ILE A 44 7.21 -4.54 -3.28
N VAL A 45 7.50 -3.37 -2.77
CA VAL A 45 7.37 -2.13 -3.52
C VAL A 45 8.75 -1.57 -3.79
N GLY A 46 9.02 -1.25 -5.05
CA GLY A 46 10.29 -0.65 -5.41
C GLY A 46 11.47 -1.57 -5.17
N ASP A 47 11.23 -2.86 -5.12
CA ASP A 47 12.27 -3.86 -4.93
C ASP A 47 12.95 -3.83 -3.57
N LYS A 48 12.46 -3.05 -2.65
CA LYS A 48 13.09 -3.00 -1.34
C LYS A 48 12.15 -2.75 -0.17
N TYR A 49 10.95 -2.30 -0.42
CA TYR A 49 10.02 -2.03 0.68
C TYR A 49 8.95 -3.08 0.73
N THR A 50 8.66 -3.60 1.91
CA THR A 50 7.59 -4.58 2.05
C THR A 50 6.33 -3.88 2.49
N ALA A 51 5.21 -4.38 2.02
CA ALA A 51 3.93 -3.77 2.32
C ALA A 51 2.92 -4.83 2.70
N GLU A 52 2.03 -4.47 3.57
CA GLU A 52 0.93 -5.32 3.97
C GLU A 52 -0.30 -4.83 3.25
N VAL A 53 -1.12 -5.73 2.74
CA VAL A 53 -2.33 -5.35 2.04
C VAL A 53 -3.53 -5.78 2.85
N LYS A 54 -4.41 -4.84 3.14
CA LYS A 54 -5.65 -5.10 3.85
C LYS A 54 -6.79 -4.55 3.02
N TRP A 55 -7.71 -5.40 2.70
CA TRP A 55 -8.86 -5.02 1.87
C TRP A 55 -10.12 -5.35 2.64
N ARG A 56 -10.89 -4.35 2.96
CA ARG A 56 -12.11 -4.52 3.73
C ARG A 56 -13.29 -3.98 2.95
N LYS A 57 -14.42 -4.63 3.11
CA LYS A 57 -15.62 -4.18 2.45
C LYS A 57 -16.02 -2.79 2.93
N ASN A 58 -16.04 -2.61 4.23
CA ASN A 58 -16.46 -1.34 4.82
C ASN A 58 -15.49 -0.84 5.87
N GLY A 59 -14.25 -1.20 5.75
CA GLY A 59 -13.29 -0.80 6.75
C GLY A 59 -12.65 0.54 6.43
N PHE A 60 -11.94 1.07 7.40
CA PHE A 60 -11.11 2.25 7.21
C PHE A 60 -11.90 3.53 6.94
N LYS A 61 -13.16 3.57 7.34
CA LYS A 61 -13.98 4.75 7.13
C LYS A 61 -13.36 6.01 7.72
N GLU A 62 -12.84 5.89 8.92
CA GLU A 62 -12.25 7.04 9.58
C GLU A 62 -11.05 7.57 8.82
N LEU A 63 -10.23 6.66 8.31
CA LEU A 63 -9.05 7.08 7.58
C LEU A 63 -9.42 7.86 6.32
N TYR A 64 -10.38 7.37 5.58
CA TYR A 64 -10.84 8.08 4.39
C TYR A 64 -11.42 9.43 4.75
N LYS A 65 -12.16 9.47 5.84
CA LYS A 65 -12.79 10.70 6.27
C LYS A 65 -11.73 11.75 6.64
N TRP A 66 -10.72 11.34 7.36
CA TRP A 66 -9.67 12.28 7.76
C TRP A 66 -8.92 12.85 6.58
N LEU A 67 -8.89 12.12 5.47
CA LEU A 67 -8.18 12.59 4.29
C LEU A 67 -9.01 13.49 3.40
N GLU A 68 -10.30 13.63 3.67
CA GLU A 68 -11.13 14.49 2.82
C GLU A 68 -10.58 15.91 2.82
N GLY A 69 -10.28 16.41 1.64
CA GLY A 69 -9.76 17.74 1.50
C GLY A 69 -8.31 17.91 1.93
N LYS A 70 -7.64 16.81 2.21
CA LYS A 70 -6.25 16.87 2.67
C LYS A 70 -5.41 15.89 1.91
N ASP A 71 -4.13 16.14 1.88
CA ASP A 71 -3.20 15.24 1.21
C ASP A 71 -2.69 14.15 2.13
N LEU A 72 -2.53 14.44 3.39
CA LEU A 72 -1.93 13.53 4.34
C LEU A 72 -2.65 13.59 5.67
N ALA A 73 -2.58 12.51 6.40
CA ALA A 73 -3.04 12.51 7.79
C ALA A 73 -1.96 11.83 8.62
N PHE A 74 -1.54 12.49 9.68
CA PHE A 74 -0.55 11.94 10.58
C PHE A 74 -1.23 11.41 11.81
N LEU A 75 -0.90 10.20 12.19
CA LEU A 75 -1.50 9.55 13.33
C LEU A 75 -0.43 9.16 14.31
N LYS A 76 -0.77 9.19 15.58
CA LYS A 76 0.19 8.80 16.58
C LYS A 76 -0.52 8.34 17.85
N ALA A 77 -0.05 7.27 18.41
CA ALA A 77 -0.49 6.85 19.74
C ALA A 77 0.67 7.11 20.70
N ASP A 78 0.36 7.13 21.97
CA ASP A 78 1.42 7.36 22.96
C ASP A 78 2.50 6.30 22.84
N ARG A 79 3.73 6.73 22.88
CA ARG A 79 4.89 5.84 22.85
C ARG A 79 5.02 5.01 21.59
N LYS A 80 4.35 5.43 20.54
CA LYS A 80 4.46 4.78 19.24
C LYS A 80 4.95 5.78 18.22
N PRO A 81 5.55 5.31 17.16
CA PRO A 81 5.99 6.24 16.13
C PRO A 81 4.80 6.82 15.37
N PHE A 82 5.05 7.91 14.68
CA PHE A 82 4.03 8.49 13.81
C PHE A 82 3.71 7.54 12.68
N LEU A 83 2.46 7.53 12.28
CA LEU A 83 2.03 6.86 11.06
C LEU A 83 1.55 7.94 10.11
N VAL A 84 1.69 7.67 8.83
CA VAL A 84 1.21 8.58 7.81
C VAL A 84 0.19 7.85 6.96
N VAL A 85 -0.94 8.49 6.72
CA VAL A 85 -1.98 7.93 5.86
C VAL A 85 -2.14 8.86 4.67
N MET A 86 -2.25 8.30 3.50
CA MET A 86 -2.43 9.08 2.28
C MET A 86 -3.09 8.18 1.25
N THR A 87 -3.64 8.79 0.22
CA THR A 87 -4.21 7.99 -0.86
C THR A 87 -3.08 7.37 -1.65
N GLY A 88 -3.41 6.31 -2.40
CA GLY A 88 -2.42 5.69 -3.25
C GLY A 88 -1.90 6.65 -4.30
N ASP A 89 -2.77 7.53 -4.78
CA ASP A 89 -2.35 8.51 -5.78
C ASP A 89 -1.29 9.45 -5.21
N MET A 90 -1.49 9.90 -3.98
CA MET A 90 -0.51 10.77 -3.35
C MET A 90 0.80 10.05 -3.13
N PHE A 91 0.73 8.78 -2.72
CA PHE A 91 1.92 7.97 -2.53
C PHE A 91 2.72 7.87 -3.82
N CYS A 92 2.04 7.59 -4.93
CA CYS A 92 2.71 7.46 -6.21
C CYS A 92 3.33 8.79 -6.62
N LYS A 93 2.67 9.89 -6.31
CA LYS A 93 3.20 11.19 -6.64
C LYS A 93 4.49 11.47 -5.86
N ILE A 94 4.49 11.12 -4.59
CA ILE A 94 5.67 11.36 -3.76
C ILE A 94 6.82 10.46 -4.17
N ILE A 95 6.53 9.18 -4.37
CA ILE A 95 7.58 8.20 -4.66
C ILE A 95 8.01 8.27 -6.11
N GLY A 96 7.05 8.12 -6.98
CA GLY A 96 7.39 7.97 -8.39
C GLY A 96 7.32 9.25 -9.16
N GLY A 97 6.42 10.08 -8.78
CA GLY A 97 6.21 11.27 -9.55
C GLY A 97 7.29 12.31 -9.39
N SER A 98 8.15 12.06 -8.48
CA SER A 98 9.26 13.00 -8.30
C SER A 98 9.97 13.20 -9.62
N SER A 99 9.94 12.20 -10.43
CA SER A 99 10.57 12.35 -11.71
C SER A 99 9.85 13.42 -12.50
N GLY A 100 8.61 13.51 -12.26
CA GLY A 100 7.89 14.52 -12.99
C GLY A 100 8.20 15.85 -12.42
N GLY A 101 8.30 15.77 -11.66
CA GLY A 101 8.43 16.91 -11.30
C GLY A 101 9.53 17.61 -11.88
N ASP A 102 9.37 17.25 -11.98
CA ASP A 102 9.93 17.82 -12.12
C ASP A 102 10.23 18.67 -12.51
N GLU A 103 9.95 18.63 -12.52
CA GLU A 103 10.14 19.30 -12.76
C GLU A 103 10.39 20.11 -12.83
N LYS A 104 10.37 20.14 -12.82
CA LYS A 104 10.52 20.92 -12.75
C LYS A 104 10.75 21.46 -12.78
#